data_af85cb8f2d8ca14e958ac261b743608d
#
_entry.id   af85cb8f2d8ca14e958ac261b743608d
#
_cell.length_a   1.000
_cell.length_b   1.000
_cell.length_c   1.000
_cell.angle_alpha   90.00
_cell.angle_beta   90.00
_cell.angle_gamma   90.00
#
_symmetry.space_group_name_H-M   'P 1'
#
loop_
_entity.id
_entity.type
_entity.pdbx_description
1 polymer ?
#
loop_
_entity_poly.entity_id
_entity_poly.type
_entity_poly.pdbx_seq_one_letter_code
_entity_poly.pdbx_strand_id
1 'polypeptide(L)'
;SKASYLSEFCRQRDQAYVRFDYTGHGQSSGRFIDGTIGQWLDDATEVFDQLTTGPQILVGSSMGGWLMVLLALRRPTRVAGLVGVAAAPDFTEELIWQTLPPDDRQRLITEGVIYSPSDYGPEPTPYTLRLIEEGRQHLVLTKPIPFTGPVRLLHGLQDRDVPWQMSQRLGDAVESND
;
A
#
# COMPACT_ATOMS: atom_id res chain seq x y z
N SER A 1 5.07 7.74 -14.60
CA SER A 1 4.94 7.05 -13.28
C SER A 1 5.74 5.76 -13.24
N LYS A 2 6.00 5.21 -12.04
CA LYS A 2 6.64 3.89 -11.85
C LYS A 2 5.88 2.79 -12.60
N ALA A 3 4.54 2.80 -12.50
CA ALA A 3 3.69 1.82 -13.16
C ALA A 3 3.77 1.90 -14.70
N SER A 4 3.86 3.11 -15.26
CA SER A 4 4.04 3.29 -16.72
C SER A 4 5.39 2.77 -17.21
N TYR A 5 6.45 2.97 -16.43
CA TYR A 5 7.78 2.44 -16.73
C TYR A 5 7.78 0.91 -16.73
N LEU A 6 7.21 0.28 -15.70
CA LEU A 6 7.10 -1.17 -15.60
C LEU A 6 6.24 -1.76 -16.73
N SER A 7 5.16 -1.08 -17.11
CA SER A 7 4.31 -1.49 -18.23
C SER A 7 5.12 -1.58 -19.53
N GLU A 8 5.92 -0.54 -19.83
CA GLU A 8 6.77 -0.53 -21.02
C GLU A 8 7.89 -1.58 -20.94
N PHE A 9 8.52 -1.72 -19.77
CA PHE A 9 9.55 -2.74 -19.53
C PHE A 9 9.02 -4.17 -19.77
N CYS A 10 7.83 -4.48 -19.26
CA CYS A 10 7.19 -5.78 -19.46
C CYS A 10 6.79 -6.00 -20.92
N ARG A 11 6.24 -4.97 -21.58
CA ARG A 11 5.88 -5.01 -22.99
C ARG A 11 7.09 -5.36 -23.88
N GLN A 12 8.26 -4.78 -23.61
CA GLN A 12 9.50 -5.05 -24.36
C GLN A 12 10.01 -6.49 -24.18
N ARG A 13 9.55 -7.19 -23.14
CA ARG A 13 9.95 -8.58 -22.81
C ARG A 13 8.87 -9.61 -23.10
N ASP A 14 7.78 -9.18 -23.72
CA ASP A 14 6.60 -10.03 -23.93
C ASP A 14 6.09 -10.67 -22.61
N GLN A 15 6.20 -9.90 -21.52
CA GLN A 15 5.76 -10.29 -20.18
C GLN A 15 4.41 -9.68 -19.87
N ALA A 16 3.46 -10.50 -19.43
CA ALA A 16 2.16 -10.03 -18.98
C ALA A 16 2.30 -9.07 -17.80
N TYR A 17 1.53 -7.99 -17.82
CA TYR A 17 1.54 -6.97 -16.78
C TYR A 17 0.14 -6.38 -16.59
N VAL A 18 -0.35 -6.33 -15.37
CA VAL A 18 -1.62 -5.71 -15.00
C VAL A 18 -1.34 -4.55 -14.05
N ARG A 19 -1.96 -3.41 -14.31
CA ARG A 19 -2.01 -2.25 -13.42
C ARG A 19 -3.42 -1.67 -13.43
N PHE A 20 -3.81 -1.08 -12.33
CA PHE A 20 -5.14 -0.51 -12.17
C PHE A 20 -5.08 0.65 -11.18
N ASP A 21 -6.15 1.43 -11.15
CA ASP A 21 -6.39 2.46 -10.17
C ASP A 21 -7.44 1.96 -9.16
N TYR A 22 -7.17 2.08 -7.88
CA TYR A 22 -8.13 1.74 -6.82
C TYR A 22 -9.35 2.66 -6.85
N THR A 23 -10.45 2.25 -6.28
CA THR A 23 -11.63 3.12 -6.07
C THR A 23 -11.19 4.46 -5.45
N GLY A 24 -11.62 5.56 -6.06
CA GLY A 24 -11.25 6.92 -5.65
C GLY A 24 -9.85 7.38 -6.06
N HIS A 25 -9.11 6.60 -6.87
CA HIS A 25 -7.80 6.96 -7.40
C HIS A 25 -7.84 7.07 -8.93
N GLY A 26 -6.95 7.90 -9.47
CA GLY A 26 -6.71 8.02 -10.91
C GLY A 26 -7.99 8.21 -11.73
N GLN A 27 -8.30 7.25 -12.59
CA GLN A 27 -9.48 7.26 -13.46
C GLN A 27 -10.63 6.37 -12.93
N SER A 28 -10.43 5.68 -11.81
CA SER A 28 -11.48 4.87 -11.20
C SER A 28 -12.56 5.74 -10.54
N SER A 29 -13.77 5.21 -10.49
CA SER A 29 -14.91 5.86 -9.84
C SER A 29 -14.73 5.96 -8.32
N GLY A 30 -15.64 6.70 -7.67
CA GLY A 30 -15.59 6.94 -6.24
C GLY A 30 -14.77 8.17 -5.87
N ARG A 31 -14.63 8.41 -4.58
CA ARG A 31 -13.85 9.53 -4.03
C ARG A 31 -12.81 8.97 -3.05
N PHE A 32 -11.59 9.50 -3.11
CA PHE A 32 -10.50 9.10 -2.20
C PHE A 32 -10.89 9.20 -0.72
N ILE A 33 -11.62 10.27 -0.36
CA ILE A 33 -12.04 10.54 1.03
C ILE A 33 -12.97 9.45 1.60
N ASP A 34 -13.64 8.67 0.74
CA ASP A 34 -14.53 7.59 1.16
C ASP A 34 -13.80 6.24 1.26
N GLY A 35 -12.54 6.19 0.81
CA GLY A 35 -11.76 4.97 0.73
C GLY A 35 -11.24 4.45 2.08
N THR A 36 -11.00 3.14 2.15
CA THR A 36 -10.39 2.45 3.29
C THR A 36 -9.40 1.40 2.80
N ILE A 37 -8.54 0.91 3.70
CA ILE A 37 -7.55 -0.12 3.37
C ILE A 37 -8.25 -1.41 2.91
N GLY A 38 -9.32 -1.82 3.61
CA GLY A 38 -10.09 -3.01 3.25
C GLY A 38 -10.77 -2.88 1.88
N GLN A 39 -11.36 -1.72 1.55
CA GLN A 39 -11.94 -1.48 0.23
C GLN A 39 -10.89 -1.60 -0.88
N TRP A 40 -9.74 -0.95 -0.72
CA TRP A 40 -8.67 -1.01 -1.72
C TRP A 40 -8.04 -2.40 -1.83
N LEU A 41 -8.02 -3.17 -0.72
CA LEU A 41 -7.63 -4.58 -0.75
C LEU A 41 -8.64 -5.44 -1.50
N ASP A 42 -9.94 -5.14 -1.39
CA ASP A 42 -10.99 -5.84 -2.15
C ASP A 42 -10.88 -5.52 -3.65
N ASP A 43 -10.66 -4.25 -4.02
CA ASP A 43 -10.37 -3.85 -5.40
C ASP A 43 -9.18 -4.64 -5.97
N ALA A 44 -8.06 -4.67 -5.22
CA ALA A 44 -6.85 -5.41 -5.62
C ALA A 44 -7.13 -6.91 -5.77
N THR A 45 -7.91 -7.49 -4.86
CA THR A 45 -8.26 -8.91 -4.87
C THR A 45 -9.12 -9.25 -6.08
N GLU A 46 -10.09 -8.42 -6.40
CA GLU A 46 -10.97 -8.62 -7.56
C GLU A 46 -10.18 -8.54 -8.87
N VAL A 47 -9.36 -7.51 -9.05
CA VAL A 47 -8.47 -7.39 -10.22
C VAL A 47 -7.54 -8.60 -10.32
N PHE A 48 -6.94 -9.01 -9.23
CA PHE A 48 -6.05 -10.17 -9.17
C PHE A 48 -6.76 -11.46 -9.59
N ASP A 49 -7.94 -11.72 -9.05
CA ASP A 49 -8.69 -12.94 -9.31
C ASP A 49 -9.30 -12.97 -10.73
N GLN A 50 -9.73 -11.82 -11.26
CA GLN A 50 -10.40 -11.72 -12.55
C GLN A 50 -9.44 -11.59 -13.74
N LEU A 51 -8.32 -10.89 -13.56
CA LEU A 51 -7.44 -10.52 -14.68
C LEU A 51 -6.11 -11.28 -14.69
N THR A 52 -5.86 -12.15 -13.71
CA THR A 52 -4.61 -12.93 -13.68
C THR A 52 -4.86 -14.41 -13.48
N THR A 53 -3.95 -15.23 -13.98
CA THR A 53 -3.95 -16.69 -13.80
C THR A 53 -2.58 -17.17 -13.37
N GLY A 54 -2.52 -18.26 -12.59
CA GLY A 54 -1.27 -18.81 -12.08
C GLY A 54 -0.56 -17.93 -11.05
N PRO A 55 0.68 -18.24 -10.70
CA PRO A 55 1.48 -17.48 -9.75
C PRO A 55 1.86 -16.08 -10.27
N GLN A 56 1.74 -15.05 -9.44
CA GLN A 56 2.03 -13.67 -9.79
C GLN A 56 3.14 -13.08 -8.92
N ILE A 57 3.94 -12.18 -9.49
CA ILE A 57 4.80 -11.27 -8.73
C ILE A 57 4.02 -9.98 -8.50
N LEU A 58 3.89 -9.58 -7.26
CA LEU A 58 3.23 -8.33 -6.89
C LEU A 58 4.26 -7.21 -6.75
N VAL A 59 3.94 -6.04 -7.29
CA VAL A 59 4.75 -4.82 -7.15
C VAL A 59 3.91 -3.75 -6.50
N GLY A 60 4.30 -3.31 -5.30
CA GLY A 60 3.59 -2.30 -4.53
C GLY A 60 4.47 -1.10 -4.16
N SER A 61 3.96 0.12 -4.35
CA SER A 61 4.65 1.35 -3.94
C SER A 61 3.85 2.07 -2.86
N SER A 62 4.50 2.53 -1.80
CA SER A 62 3.88 3.24 -0.68
C SER A 62 2.70 2.43 -0.09
N MET A 63 1.48 2.98 -0.04
CA MET A 63 0.25 2.26 0.32
C MET A 63 0.10 0.95 -0.46
N GLY A 64 0.42 0.95 -1.76
CA GLY A 64 0.39 -0.27 -2.58
C GLY A 64 1.31 -1.37 -2.07
N GLY A 65 2.38 -1.03 -1.36
CA GLY A 65 3.24 -2.00 -0.67
C GLY A 65 2.55 -2.68 0.51
N TRP A 66 1.70 -1.98 1.23
CA TRP A 66 0.86 -2.59 2.27
C TRP A 66 -0.21 -3.52 1.66
N LEU A 67 -0.94 -3.01 0.66
CA LEU A 67 -1.95 -3.80 -0.05
C LEU A 67 -1.37 -5.05 -0.73
N MET A 68 -0.14 -4.96 -1.25
CA MET A 68 0.62 -6.09 -1.79
C MET A 68 0.81 -7.21 -0.75
N VAL A 69 1.22 -6.85 0.47
CA VAL A 69 1.40 -7.81 1.57
C VAL A 69 0.06 -8.43 1.97
N LEU A 70 -0.98 -7.61 2.14
CA LEU A 70 -2.32 -8.09 2.49
C LEU A 70 -2.89 -9.03 1.41
N LEU A 71 -2.68 -8.72 0.13
CA LEU A 71 -3.10 -9.57 -0.98
C LEU A 71 -2.34 -10.90 -0.98
N ALA A 72 -1.02 -10.88 -0.70
CA ALA A 72 -0.23 -12.10 -0.57
C ALA A 72 -0.74 -13.01 0.55
N LEU A 73 -1.12 -12.43 1.69
CA LEU A 73 -1.74 -13.18 2.80
C LEU A 73 -3.12 -13.72 2.46
N ARG A 74 -3.89 -13.01 1.62
CA ARG A 74 -5.22 -13.41 1.17
C ARG A 74 -5.17 -14.49 0.08
N ARG A 75 -4.10 -14.54 -0.72
CA ARG A 75 -3.89 -15.45 -1.87
C ARG A 75 -2.53 -16.14 -1.86
N PRO A 76 -2.15 -16.82 -0.77
CA PRO A 76 -0.77 -17.28 -0.55
C PRO A 76 -0.26 -18.25 -1.63
N THR A 77 -1.13 -19.06 -2.21
CA THR A 77 -0.75 -20.04 -3.25
C THR A 77 -0.60 -19.43 -4.64
N ARG A 78 -1.02 -18.18 -4.81
CA ARG A 78 -1.02 -17.47 -6.09
C ARG A 78 0.03 -16.35 -6.18
N VAL A 79 0.75 -16.06 -5.11
CA VAL A 79 1.79 -15.03 -5.08
C VAL A 79 3.16 -15.68 -5.04
N ALA A 80 3.95 -15.47 -6.12
CA ALA A 80 5.29 -16.06 -6.29
C ALA A 80 6.40 -15.16 -5.74
N GLY A 81 6.16 -13.86 -5.54
CA GLY A 81 7.16 -12.94 -5.03
C GLY A 81 6.60 -11.55 -4.82
N LEU A 82 7.30 -10.75 -4.01
CA LEU A 82 6.93 -9.38 -3.66
C LEU A 82 8.05 -8.39 -4.01
N VAL A 83 7.68 -7.26 -4.60
CA VAL A 83 8.59 -6.14 -4.82
C VAL A 83 7.97 -4.88 -4.22
N GLY A 84 8.55 -4.38 -3.15
CA GLY A 84 8.12 -3.15 -2.48
C GLY A 84 9.00 -1.95 -2.88
N VAL A 85 8.38 -0.84 -3.23
CA VAL A 85 9.07 0.42 -3.53
C VAL A 85 8.60 1.48 -2.54
N ALA A 86 9.45 1.85 -1.59
CA ALA A 86 9.08 2.70 -0.45
C ALA A 86 7.76 2.22 0.18
N ALA A 87 7.67 0.91 0.44
CA ALA A 87 6.46 0.31 0.99
C ALA A 87 6.14 0.92 2.37
N ALA A 88 4.86 1.26 2.57
CA ALA A 88 4.38 1.90 3.79
C ALA A 88 3.30 1.04 4.48
N PRO A 89 3.62 -0.19 4.94
CA PRO A 89 2.68 -0.96 5.72
C PRO A 89 2.29 -0.20 6.99
N ASP A 90 1.04 -0.37 7.42
CA ASP A 90 0.50 0.22 8.65
C ASP A 90 0.59 1.76 8.73
N PHE A 91 0.75 2.45 7.58
CA PHE A 91 1.02 3.90 7.54
C PHE A 91 -0.08 4.74 8.20
N THR A 92 -1.33 4.28 8.17
CA THR A 92 -2.45 5.01 8.78
C THR A 92 -2.29 5.12 10.29
N GLU A 93 -1.76 4.10 10.93
CA GLU A 93 -1.45 4.11 12.36
C GLU A 93 -0.11 4.77 12.63
N GLU A 94 0.96 4.31 11.96
CA GLU A 94 2.33 4.67 12.34
C GLU A 94 2.79 6.01 11.80
N LEU A 95 2.43 6.36 10.56
CA LEU A 95 2.90 7.59 9.91
C LEU A 95 1.88 8.72 9.98
N ILE A 96 0.60 8.42 10.26
CA ILE A 96 -0.43 9.44 10.43
C ILE A 96 -0.82 9.53 11.90
N TRP A 97 -1.56 8.56 12.43
CA TRP A 97 -2.15 8.68 13.77
C TRP A 97 -1.14 8.92 14.87
N GLN A 98 -0.03 8.18 14.90
CA GLN A 98 0.97 8.29 15.96
C GLN A 98 1.79 9.58 15.88
N THR A 99 1.90 10.18 14.69
CA THR A 99 2.67 11.40 14.47
C THR A 99 1.84 12.68 14.55
N LEU A 100 0.51 12.56 14.56
CA LEU A 100 -0.37 13.72 14.68
C LEU A 100 -0.16 14.47 16.00
N PRO A 101 -0.01 15.81 15.95
CA PRO A 101 -0.10 16.65 17.15
C PRO A 101 -1.42 16.41 17.90
N PRO A 102 -1.44 16.60 19.23
CA PRO A 102 -2.65 16.37 20.04
C PRO A 102 -3.88 17.14 19.53
N ASP A 103 -3.70 18.39 19.12
CA ASP A 103 -4.80 19.24 18.64
C ASP A 103 -5.37 18.72 17.30
N ASP A 104 -4.49 18.30 16.36
CA ASP A 104 -4.93 17.72 15.08
C ASP A 104 -5.59 16.35 15.27
N ARG A 105 -5.10 15.56 16.22
CA ARG A 105 -5.76 14.30 16.61
C ARG A 105 -7.15 14.55 17.19
N GLN A 106 -7.29 15.56 18.05
CA GLN A 106 -8.61 15.94 18.58
C GLN A 106 -9.54 16.43 17.47
N ARG A 107 -9.03 17.24 16.53
CA ARG A 107 -9.81 17.67 15.35
C ARG A 107 -10.24 16.50 14.50
N LEU A 108 -9.36 15.55 14.23
CA LEU A 108 -9.70 14.35 13.46
C LEU A 108 -10.83 13.55 14.14
N ILE A 109 -10.80 13.42 15.46
CA ILE A 109 -11.84 12.74 16.22
C ILE A 109 -13.18 13.50 16.15
N THR A 110 -13.17 14.84 16.23
CA THR A 110 -14.41 15.64 16.29
C THR A 110 -14.99 15.98 14.92
N GLU A 111 -14.14 16.22 13.92
CA GLU A 111 -14.54 16.64 12.57
C GLU A 111 -14.56 15.46 11.58
N GLY A 112 -13.94 14.32 11.93
CA GLY A 112 -13.88 13.12 11.11
C GLY A 112 -12.84 13.15 9.99
N VAL A 113 -12.23 14.30 9.71
CA VAL A 113 -11.25 14.48 8.63
C VAL A 113 -10.26 15.60 8.96
N ILE A 114 -9.01 15.38 8.57
CA ILE A 114 -7.97 16.42 8.51
C ILE A 114 -7.36 16.46 7.11
N TYR A 115 -6.75 17.59 6.76
CA TYR A 115 -6.11 17.81 5.47
C TYR A 115 -4.62 18.06 5.65
N SER A 116 -3.80 17.22 5.02
CA SER A 116 -2.34 17.36 5.03
C SER A 116 -1.83 17.95 3.71
N PRO A 117 -0.89 18.91 3.72
CA PRO A 117 -0.23 19.35 2.50
C PRO A 117 0.31 18.17 1.70
N SER A 118 0.27 18.28 0.38
CA SER A 118 0.75 17.22 -0.52
C SER A 118 1.85 17.77 -1.42
N ASP A 119 2.98 17.06 -1.49
CA ASP A 119 4.05 17.36 -2.45
C ASP A 119 3.72 16.86 -3.88
N TYR A 120 2.61 16.13 -4.04
CA TYR A 120 2.22 15.48 -5.31
C TYR A 120 1.17 16.27 -6.12
N GLY A 121 0.66 17.37 -5.57
CA GLY A 121 -0.35 18.19 -6.25
C GLY A 121 -0.77 19.40 -5.40
N PRO A 122 -1.53 20.34 -5.99
CA PRO A 122 -1.98 21.55 -5.30
C PRO A 122 -3.04 21.30 -4.21
N GLU A 123 -3.72 20.18 -4.30
CA GLU A 123 -4.78 19.82 -3.36
C GLU A 123 -4.22 19.05 -2.16
N PRO A 124 -4.62 19.40 -0.93
CA PRO A 124 -4.20 18.68 0.25
C PRO A 124 -4.84 17.27 0.28
N THR A 125 -4.11 16.31 0.85
CA THR A 125 -4.59 14.95 1.01
C THR A 125 -5.51 14.86 2.23
N PRO A 126 -6.78 14.41 2.09
CA PRO A 126 -7.66 14.17 3.21
C PRO A 126 -7.30 12.85 3.91
N TYR A 127 -7.17 12.90 5.24
CA TYR A 127 -7.10 11.71 6.08
C TYR A 127 -8.31 11.66 6.98
N THR A 128 -9.11 10.61 6.84
CA THR A 128 -10.34 10.45 7.62
C THR A 128 -10.12 9.58 8.85
N LEU A 129 -10.89 9.82 9.90
CA LEU A 129 -10.91 8.96 11.07
C LEU A 129 -11.28 7.51 10.69
N ARG A 130 -12.24 7.36 9.75
CA ARG A 130 -12.64 6.07 9.21
C ARG A 130 -11.48 5.31 8.56
N LEU A 131 -10.63 5.98 7.76
CA LEU A 131 -9.46 5.34 7.14
C LEU A 131 -8.50 4.78 8.20
N ILE A 132 -8.29 5.55 9.28
CA ILE A 132 -7.40 5.13 10.38
C ILE A 132 -7.99 3.98 11.18
N GLU A 133 -9.24 4.09 11.60
CA GLU A 133 -9.91 3.08 12.42
C GLU A 133 -10.07 1.75 11.67
N GLU A 134 -10.45 1.82 10.39
CA GLU A 134 -10.56 0.63 9.56
C GLU A 134 -9.18 0.04 9.24
N GLY A 135 -8.17 0.88 8.96
CA GLY A 135 -6.79 0.44 8.73
C GLY A 135 -6.21 -0.38 9.88
N ARG A 136 -6.62 -0.12 11.12
CA ARG A 136 -6.20 -0.91 12.31
C ARG A 136 -6.57 -2.39 12.23
N GLN A 137 -7.58 -2.74 11.45
CA GLN A 137 -7.98 -4.13 11.23
C GLN A 137 -7.03 -4.87 10.28
N HIS A 138 -6.15 -4.15 9.60
CA HIS A 138 -5.26 -4.65 8.55
C HIS A 138 -3.77 -4.53 8.91
N LEU A 139 -3.42 -4.19 10.16
CA LEU A 139 -2.02 -4.04 10.59
C LEU A 139 -1.24 -5.36 10.39
N VAL A 140 -0.06 -5.25 9.80
CA VAL A 140 0.79 -6.40 9.45
C VAL A 140 2.13 -6.41 10.20
N LEU A 141 2.62 -5.26 10.68
CA LEU A 141 3.91 -5.18 11.37
C LEU A 141 3.86 -5.56 12.86
N THR A 142 2.69 -5.95 13.36
CA THR A 142 2.49 -6.34 14.75
C THR A 142 2.82 -7.80 15.05
N LYS A 143 3.06 -8.61 14.02
CA LYS A 143 3.34 -10.05 14.09
C LYS A 143 4.14 -10.51 12.87
N PRO A 144 4.79 -11.70 12.92
CA PRO A 144 5.43 -12.28 11.74
C PRO A 144 4.46 -12.41 10.56
N ILE A 145 4.94 -12.10 9.36
CA ILE A 145 4.18 -12.19 8.12
C ILE A 145 4.52 -13.52 7.45
N PRO A 146 3.60 -14.49 7.39
CA PRO A 146 3.88 -15.86 6.90
C PRO A 146 3.91 -15.91 5.36
N PHE A 147 4.80 -15.13 4.75
CA PHE A 147 5.10 -15.19 3.34
C PHE A 147 6.55 -15.65 3.15
N THR A 148 6.73 -16.81 2.52
CA THR A 148 8.03 -17.50 2.39
C THR A 148 8.67 -17.33 1.01
N GLY A 149 7.97 -16.72 0.06
CA GLY A 149 8.50 -16.43 -1.27
C GLY A 149 9.53 -15.30 -1.27
N PRO A 150 10.23 -15.08 -2.40
CA PRO A 150 11.21 -14.01 -2.53
C PRO A 150 10.60 -12.62 -2.34
N VAL A 151 11.34 -11.76 -1.61
CA VAL A 151 10.96 -10.38 -1.34
C VAL A 151 12.10 -9.45 -1.73
N ARG A 152 11.77 -8.38 -2.44
CA ARG A 152 12.72 -7.31 -2.77
C ARG A 152 12.14 -5.97 -2.36
N LEU A 153 12.85 -5.25 -1.52
CA LEU A 153 12.44 -3.95 -1.00
C LEU A 153 13.44 -2.88 -1.46
N LEU A 154 12.92 -1.89 -2.18
CA LEU A 154 13.70 -0.75 -2.66
C LEU A 154 13.22 0.50 -1.94
N HIS A 155 14.16 1.27 -1.38
CA HIS A 155 13.82 2.48 -0.64
C HIS A 155 14.88 3.57 -0.82
N GLY A 156 14.45 4.79 -1.04
CA GLY A 156 15.33 5.94 -1.03
C GLY A 156 15.70 6.31 0.41
N LEU A 157 17.00 6.38 0.74
CA LEU A 157 17.44 6.73 2.10
C LEU A 157 17.07 8.16 2.52
N GLN A 158 16.69 9.00 1.58
CA GLN A 158 16.26 10.39 1.80
C GLN A 158 14.76 10.59 1.53
N ASP A 159 13.98 9.51 1.52
CA ASP A 159 12.53 9.59 1.41
C ASP A 159 11.96 10.35 2.63
N ARG A 160 11.19 11.41 2.34
CA ARG A 160 10.63 12.29 3.39
C ARG A 160 9.23 11.89 3.81
N ASP A 161 8.53 11.12 2.98
CA ASP A 161 7.15 10.71 3.23
C ASP A 161 7.11 9.38 3.98
N VAL A 162 7.95 8.42 3.54
CA VAL A 162 8.05 7.09 4.14
C VAL A 162 9.48 6.87 4.62
N PRO A 163 9.73 6.84 5.94
CA PRO A 163 11.05 6.52 6.47
C PRO A 163 11.54 5.15 5.97
N TRP A 164 12.78 5.06 5.49
CA TRP A 164 13.33 3.81 4.93
C TRP A 164 13.32 2.65 5.94
N GLN A 165 13.29 2.96 7.22
CA GLN A 165 13.13 1.98 8.30
C GLN A 165 11.83 1.16 8.19
N MET A 166 10.80 1.70 7.52
CA MET A 166 9.57 0.93 7.26
C MET A 166 9.86 -0.29 6.38
N SER A 167 10.69 -0.13 5.33
CA SER A 167 11.10 -1.27 4.50
C SER A 167 11.98 -2.26 5.27
N GLN A 168 12.85 -1.79 6.15
CA GLN A 168 13.64 -2.67 7.01
C GLN A 168 12.73 -3.49 7.93
N ARG A 169 11.80 -2.85 8.64
CA ARG A 169 10.84 -3.53 9.52
C ARG A 169 9.96 -4.53 8.76
N LEU A 170 9.54 -4.17 7.54
CA LEU A 170 8.80 -5.09 6.68
C LEU A 170 9.66 -6.32 6.32
N GLY A 171 10.92 -6.11 5.94
CA GLY A 171 11.86 -7.19 5.67
C GLY A 171 12.08 -8.11 6.87
N ASP A 172 12.23 -7.53 8.07
CA ASP A 172 12.41 -8.28 9.32
C ASP A 172 11.13 -9.05 9.74
N ALA A 173 9.95 -8.55 9.36
CA ALA A 173 8.67 -9.18 9.70
C ALA A 173 8.28 -10.34 8.76
N VAL A 174 8.75 -10.31 7.51
CA VAL A 174 8.41 -11.35 6.52
C VAL A 174 9.25 -12.60 6.74
N GLU A 175 8.61 -13.78 6.76
CA GLU A 175 9.28 -15.09 6.92
C GLU A 175 9.90 -15.58 5.59
N SER A 176 10.40 -14.66 4.76
CA SER A 176 11.09 -15.01 3.51
C SER A 176 12.49 -15.58 3.79
N ASN A 177 12.84 -16.61 3.06
CA ASN A 177 14.17 -17.24 3.12
C ASN A 177 15.10 -16.75 2.00
N ASP A 178 14.73 -15.72 1.23
CA ASP A 178 15.50 -15.20 0.09
C ASP A 178 15.55 -13.65 0.11
#